data_4d2e95a7abe7e3aee46c36e0cc8f22dd
#
_entry.id   4d2e95a7abe7e3aee46c36e0cc8f22dd
#
_cell.length_a   1.000
_cell.length_b   1.000
_cell.length_c   1.000
_cell.angle_alpha   90.00
_cell.angle_beta   90.00
_cell.angle_gamma   90.00
#
_symmetry.space_group_name_H-M   'P 1'
#
loop_
_entity.id
_entity.type
_entity.pdbx_description
1 polymer ?
#
loop_
_entity_poly.entity_id
_entity_poly.type
_entity_poly.pdbx_seq_one_letter_code
_entity_poly.pdbx_strand_id
1 'polypeptide(L)'
;MEQTIPVQSIDIPLLIERVKEARKLIIDMASAPTGCHIGGSLSVIDLLVGAYARYYGDSDTVIILSKGHAAAALYAALHVYGIILDNPADSYGEEGSLFTGHPNHKLPGIPFATGSLGHGIPYAAGWALAQKMKGTKGLGIVIGGDGELQEGLCWETAQIVQAQSITNFVYIVDCNGGQNDGYVDDISPIRNLRQRFEAFGFVVKEIDGHQLEDIVASIEPHPERPVAILARTIKGKGVAALEGNPESHYAKIPKKLAYRWKVGLS
;
A
#
# COMPACT_ATOMS: atom_id res chain seq x y z
N MET A 1 10.01 -19.91 -14.38
CA MET A 1 9.40 -20.22 -13.07
C MET A 1 10.04 -19.24 -12.08
N GLU A 2 9.46 -18.07 -11.98
CA GLU A 2 9.85 -17.09 -10.98
C GLU A 2 9.25 -17.55 -9.66
N GLN A 3 10.08 -17.69 -8.65
CA GLN A 3 9.67 -18.27 -7.37
C GLN A 3 9.40 -17.13 -6.40
N THR A 4 8.28 -17.21 -5.69
CA THR A 4 8.06 -16.39 -4.48
C THR A 4 9.32 -16.46 -3.61
N ILE A 5 9.85 -15.29 -3.23
CA ILE A 5 11.08 -15.25 -2.42
C ILE A 5 10.77 -15.81 -1.02
N PRO A 6 11.45 -16.86 -0.56
CA PRO A 6 11.22 -17.41 0.77
C PRO A 6 11.48 -16.36 1.86
N VAL A 7 10.67 -16.32 2.91
CA VAL A 7 10.81 -15.34 4.02
C VAL A 7 12.22 -15.35 4.61
N GLN A 8 12.80 -16.54 4.80
CA GLN A 8 14.13 -16.72 5.37
C GLN A 8 15.27 -16.14 4.52
N SER A 9 15.03 -15.88 3.23
CA SER A 9 16.03 -15.29 2.32
C SER A 9 15.89 -13.78 2.16
N ILE A 10 14.93 -13.16 2.86
CA ILE A 10 14.70 -11.71 2.78
C ILE A 10 15.66 -11.00 3.73
N ASP A 11 16.46 -10.10 3.18
CA ASP A 11 17.42 -9.25 3.93
C ASP A 11 16.66 -8.08 4.59
N ILE A 12 16.31 -8.25 5.85
CA ILE A 12 15.58 -7.22 6.62
C ILE A 12 16.39 -5.92 6.77
N PRO A 13 17.70 -5.92 7.10
CA PRO A 13 18.51 -4.72 7.05
C PRO A 13 18.43 -3.95 5.73
N LEU A 14 18.46 -4.63 4.59
CA LEU A 14 18.27 -4.00 3.28
C LEU A 14 16.87 -3.39 3.13
N LEU A 15 15.82 -4.04 3.65
CA LEU A 15 14.47 -3.49 3.61
C LEU A 15 14.33 -2.22 4.45
N ILE A 16 14.99 -2.17 5.62
CA ILE A 16 15.03 -0.96 6.46
C ILE A 16 15.64 0.21 5.68
N GLU A 17 16.75 -0.01 4.99
CA GLU A 17 17.37 1.04 4.18
C GLU A 17 16.47 1.47 2.99
N ARG A 18 15.80 0.52 2.33
CA ARG A 18 14.83 0.84 1.26
C ARG A 18 13.66 1.68 1.78
N VAL A 19 13.13 1.34 2.95
CA VAL A 19 12.04 2.12 3.58
C VAL A 19 12.52 3.53 3.93
N LYS A 20 13.71 3.70 4.48
CA LYS A 20 14.30 5.03 4.76
C LYS A 20 14.43 5.86 3.49
N GLU A 21 14.98 5.27 2.42
CA GLU A 21 15.16 5.96 1.15
C GLU A 21 13.80 6.33 0.53
N ALA A 22 12.84 5.42 0.54
CA ALA A 22 11.49 5.68 0.05
C ALA A 22 10.80 6.80 0.85
N ARG A 23 10.96 6.86 2.18
CA ARG A 23 10.46 7.97 3.00
C ARG A 23 11.07 9.31 2.61
N LYS A 24 12.37 9.35 2.32
CA LYS A 24 13.04 10.58 1.85
C LYS A 24 12.46 11.05 0.51
N LEU A 25 12.22 10.13 -0.42
CA LEU A 25 11.57 10.44 -1.71
C LEU A 25 10.14 10.98 -1.52
N ILE A 26 9.34 10.40 -0.62
CA ILE A 26 7.99 10.90 -0.28
C ILE A 26 8.07 12.33 0.25
N ILE A 27 9.03 12.63 1.13
CA ILE A 27 9.24 13.98 1.67
C ILE A 27 9.67 14.95 0.55
N ASP A 28 10.52 14.53 -0.38
CA ASP A 28 10.92 15.34 -1.52
C ASP A 28 9.73 15.63 -2.45
N MET A 29 8.89 14.63 -2.76
CA MET A 29 7.65 14.81 -3.52
C MET A 29 6.66 15.75 -2.81
N ALA A 30 6.61 15.75 -1.47
CA ALA A 30 5.81 16.72 -0.72
C ALA A 30 6.35 18.15 -0.84
N SER A 31 7.61 18.34 -1.23
CA SER A 31 8.19 19.67 -1.50
C SER A 31 8.05 20.13 -2.96
N ALA A 32 7.46 19.30 -3.81
CA ALA A 32 7.13 19.64 -5.20
C ALA A 32 6.08 20.77 -5.28
N PRO A 33 5.90 21.42 -6.45
CA PRO A 33 4.96 22.53 -6.60
C PRO A 33 3.52 22.20 -6.20
N THR A 34 3.07 20.97 -6.42
CA THR A 34 1.73 20.51 -6.02
C THR A 34 1.65 20.04 -4.58
N GLY A 35 2.75 19.55 -3.96
CA GLY A 35 2.67 18.76 -2.72
C GLY A 35 2.14 17.35 -2.97
N CYS A 36 1.93 16.56 -1.91
CA CYS A 36 1.37 15.20 -2.02
C CYS A 36 0.58 14.79 -0.77
N HIS A 37 -0.12 13.64 -0.85
CA HIS A 37 -0.79 13.01 0.30
C HIS A 37 0.25 12.34 1.20
N ILE A 38 1.02 13.15 1.92
CA ILE A 38 2.22 12.71 2.64
C ILE A 38 1.91 11.77 3.80
N GLY A 39 0.88 12.06 4.60
CA GLY A 39 0.57 11.26 5.80
C GLY A 39 0.23 9.81 5.48
N GLY A 40 -0.67 9.62 4.52
CA GLY A 40 -1.06 8.28 4.05
C GLY A 40 0.04 7.56 3.27
N SER A 41 0.94 8.31 2.61
CA SER A 41 2.11 7.74 1.94
C SER A 41 3.16 7.25 2.93
N LEU A 42 3.42 8.01 3.99
CA LEU A 42 4.36 7.62 5.04
C LEU A 42 3.85 6.45 5.90
N SER A 43 2.53 6.24 6.04
CA SER A 43 2.00 5.09 6.76
C SER A 43 2.15 3.78 5.97
N VAL A 44 1.90 3.82 4.66
CA VAL A 44 1.77 2.62 3.82
C VAL A 44 3.10 2.11 3.24
N ILE A 45 4.17 2.91 3.31
CA ILE A 45 5.41 2.60 2.59
C ILE A 45 6.06 1.29 3.06
N ASP A 46 6.02 0.96 4.35
CA ASP A 46 6.56 -0.30 4.88
C ASP A 46 5.82 -1.50 4.28
N LEU A 47 4.50 -1.40 4.16
CA LEU A 47 3.65 -2.45 3.58
C LEU A 47 3.98 -2.67 2.09
N LEU A 48 4.18 -1.59 1.34
CA LEU A 48 4.58 -1.66 -0.07
C LEU A 48 5.96 -2.30 -0.22
N VAL A 49 6.95 -1.82 0.54
CA VAL A 49 8.32 -2.37 0.49
C VAL A 49 8.31 -3.85 0.86
N GLY A 50 7.57 -4.26 1.91
CA GLY A 50 7.44 -5.66 2.29
C GLY A 50 6.75 -6.53 1.24
N ALA A 51 5.71 -6.02 0.57
CA ALA A 51 5.01 -6.74 -0.49
C ALA A 51 5.93 -6.96 -1.71
N TYR A 52 6.65 -5.92 -2.14
CA TYR A 52 7.63 -6.05 -3.23
C TYR A 52 8.81 -6.95 -2.85
N ALA A 53 9.24 -6.99 -1.57
CA ALA A 53 10.28 -7.90 -1.13
C ALA A 53 9.93 -9.38 -1.36
N ARG A 54 8.65 -9.72 -1.23
CA ARG A 54 8.15 -11.09 -1.38
C ARG A 54 7.88 -11.50 -2.82
N TYR A 55 7.38 -10.55 -3.63
CA TYR A 55 6.77 -10.87 -4.92
C TYR A 55 7.33 -10.05 -6.08
N TYR A 56 8.44 -9.32 -5.87
CA TYR A 56 9.13 -8.65 -6.97
C TYR A 56 9.66 -9.66 -7.97
N GLY A 57 9.31 -9.49 -9.25
CA GLY A 57 9.71 -10.39 -10.33
C GLY A 57 8.73 -11.54 -10.59
N ASP A 58 7.71 -11.75 -9.75
CA ASP A 58 6.64 -12.70 -10.05
C ASP A 58 5.63 -12.06 -11.01
N SER A 59 5.71 -12.44 -12.29
CA SER A 59 4.85 -11.90 -13.36
C SER A 59 3.38 -12.29 -13.23
N ASP A 60 3.06 -13.35 -12.49
CA ASP A 60 1.69 -13.83 -12.27
C ASP A 60 1.03 -13.15 -11.07
N THR A 61 1.82 -12.51 -10.19
CA THR A 61 1.33 -11.79 -9.02
C THR A 61 1.20 -10.29 -9.31
N VAL A 62 0.09 -9.69 -8.86
CA VAL A 62 -0.13 -8.25 -8.94
C VAL A 62 -0.15 -7.63 -7.55
N ILE A 63 0.46 -6.46 -7.39
CA ILE A 63 0.38 -5.62 -6.18
C ILE A 63 -0.31 -4.32 -6.55
N ILE A 64 -1.49 -4.08 -5.96
CA ILE A 64 -2.32 -2.90 -6.23
C ILE A 64 -2.39 -2.02 -4.98
N LEU A 65 -2.01 -0.75 -5.12
CA LEU A 65 -2.30 0.27 -4.12
C LEU A 65 -3.70 0.83 -4.39
N SER A 66 -4.72 0.37 -3.65
CA SER A 66 -6.12 0.77 -3.84
C SER A 66 -6.37 2.20 -3.34
N LYS A 67 -5.77 2.58 -2.20
CA LYS A 67 -5.74 3.97 -1.71
C LYS A 67 -4.83 4.85 -2.59
N GLY A 68 -5.27 5.09 -3.82
CA GLY A 68 -4.47 5.71 -4.89
C GLY A 68 -3.94 7.11 -4.58
N HIS A 69 -4.55 7.83 -3.64
CA HIS A 69 -4.02 9.11 -3.17
C HIS A 69 -2.62 8.98 -2.54
N ALA A 70 -2.22 7.81 -2.02
CA ALA A 70 -0.87 7.55 -1.54
C ALA A 70 0.13 7.20 -2.66
N ALA A 71 -0.08 7.69 -3.89
CA ALA A 71 0.75 7.42 -5.07
C ALA A 71 2.25 7.71 -4.85
N ALA A 72 2.57 8.73 -4.05
CA ALA A 72 3.97 9.04 -3.72
C ALA A 72 4.69 7.86 -3.07
N ALA A 73 4.01 7.08 -2.22
CA ALA A 73 4.58 5.86 -1.65
C ALA A 73 4.80 4.77 -2.71
N LEU A 74 3.85 4.60 -3.63
CA LEU A 74 3.99 3.61 -4.70
C LEU A 74 5.16 3.95 -5.62
N TYR A 75 5.29 5.21 -6.05
CA TYR A 75 6.42 5.64 -6.88
C TYR A 75 7.76 5.48 -6.17
N ALA A 76 7.82 5.85 -4.88
CA ALA A 76 9.02 5.65 -4.08
C ALA A 76 9.38 4.16 -3.93
N ALA A 77 8.40 3.29 -3.67
CA ALA A 77 8.62 1.85 -3.59
C ALA A 77 9.14 1.29 -4.93
N LEU A 78 8.49 1.63 -6.04
CA LEU A 78 8.90 1.18 -7.37
C LEU A 78 10.31 1.66 -7.74
N HIS A 79 10.68 2.87 -7.33
CA HIS A 79 12.02 3.42 -7.57
C HIS A 79 13.10 2.69 -6.76
N VAL A 80 12.90 2.46 -5.45
CA VAL A 80 13.91 1.76 -4.62
C VAL A 80 14.07 0.28 -4.98
N TYR A 81 13.10 -0.30 -5.72
CA TYR A 81 13.23 -1.63 -6.34
C TYR A 81 13.78 -1.59 -7.76
N GLY A 82 14.07 -0.41 -8.32
CA GLY A 82 14.61 -0.26 -9.68
C GLY A 82 13.61 -0.59 -10.79
N ILE A 83 12.31 -0.65 -10.48
CA ILE A 83 11.24 -0.84 -11.47
C ILE A 83 11.04 0.45 -12.26
N ILE A 84 11.09 1.59 -11.57
CA ILE A 84 11.12 2.93 -12.15
C ILE A 84 12.53 3.47 -11.95
N LEU A 85 13.22 3.80 -13.05
CA LEU A 85 14.60 4.30 -13.00
C LEU A 85 14.67 5.79 -12.70
N ASP A 86 13.72 6.56 -13.25
CA ASP A 86 13.63 8.00 -13.00
C ASP A 86 13.30 8.29 -11.53
N ASN A 87 13.95 9.30 -10.95
CA ASN A 87 13.61 9.74 -9.61
C ASN A 87 12.25 10.45 -9.62
N PRO A 88 11.22 9.92 -8.94
CA PRO A 88 9.88 10.51 -8.99
C PRO A 88 9.81 11.92 -8.42
N ALA A 89 10.73 12.30 -7.52
CA ALA A 89 10.74 13.62 -6.92
C ALA A 89 11.20 14.73 -7.88
N ASP A 90 11.89 14.39 -8.96
CA ASP A 90 12.44 15.37 -9.89
C ASP A 90 11.36 16.07 -10.73
N SER A 91 10.23 15.39 -10.96
CA SER A 91 9.13 15.94 -11.80
C SER A 91 7.73 15.69 -11.22
N TYR A 92 7.62 15.35 -9.92
CA TYR A 92 6.33 15.08 -9.30
C TYR A 92 5.38 16.28 -9.40
N GLY A 93 4.21 16.05 -9.98
CA GLY A 93 3.16 17.06 -10.12
C GLY A 93 3.47 18.17 -11.14
N GLU A 94 4.51 18.03 -11.94
CA GLU A 94 4.80 18.95 -13.04
C GLU A 94 3.92 18.66 -14.27
N GLU A 95 3.72 19.67 -15.11
CA GLU A 95 2.94 19.51 -16.34
C GLU A 95 3.61 18.49 -17.27
N GLY A 96 2.83 17.53 -17.74
CA GLY A 96 3.32 16.44 -18.61
C GLY A 96 4.02 15.29 -17.89
N SER A 97 4.29 15.40 -16.59
CA SER A 97 4.87 14.31 -15.81
C SER A 97 3.89 13.14 -15.65
N LEU A 98 4.43 11.92 -15.62
CA LEU A 98 3.68 10.71 -15.25
C LEU A 98 3.57 10.52 -13.74
N PHE A 99 4.40 11.22 -12.94
CA PHE A 99 4.36 11.19 -11.49
C PHE A 99 3.35 12.20 -10.96
N THR A 100 2.10 11.75 -10.87
CA THR A 100 0.96 12.58 -10.46
C THR A 100 0.44 12.19 -9.07
N GLY A 101 -0.53 12.93 -8.55
CA GLY A 101 -1.14 12.67 -7.23
C GLY A 101 -1.85 11.32 -7.10
N HIS A 102 -2.04 10.59 -8.20
CA HIS A 102 -2.62 9.24 -8.25
C HIS A 102 -1.80 8.35 -9.18
N PRO A 103 -1.82 7.01 -9.01
CA PRO A 103 -1.06 6.07 -9.82
C PRO A 103 -1.39 6.18 -11.32
N ASN A 104 -0.35 6.25 -12.14
CA ASN A 104 -0.49 6.34 -13.59
C ASN A 104 -0.06 5.00 -14.23
N HIS A 105 -1.00 4.34 -14.91
CA HIS A 105 -0.78 3.02 -15.54
C HIS A 105 0.23 3.03 -16.70
N LYS A 106 0.70 4.20 -17.14
CA LYS A 106 1.78 4.32 -18.14
C LYS A 106 3.17 4.09 -17.51
N LEU A 107 3.27 4.15 -16.18
CA LEU A 107 4.52 3.83 -15.48
C LEU A 107 4.67 2.31 -15.32
N PRO A 108 5.90 1.78 -15.47
CA PRO A 108 6.16 0.37 -15.22
C PRO A 108 5.82 -0.01 -13.77
N GLY A 109 5.29 -1.22 -13.57
CA GLY A 109 4.88 -1.70 -12.25
C GLY A 109 3.52 -1.18 -11.75
N ILE A 110 2.81 -0.38 -12.54
CA ILE A 110 1.46 0.13 -12.21
C ILE A 110 0.44 -0.40 -13.23
N PRO A 111 -0.12 -1.58 -13.03
CA PRO A 111 -1.02 -2.20 -13.99
C PRO A 111 -2.41 -1.57 -14.03
N PHE A 112 -2.79 -0.84 -12.97
CA PHE A 112 -4.09 -0.21 -12.84
C PHE A 112 -4.01 1.16 -12.17
N ALA A 113 -4.62 2.18 -12.77
CA ALA A 113 -4.74 3.51 -12.20
C ALA A 113 -5.84 3.52 -11.14
N THR A 114 -5.46 3.79 -9.89
CA THR A 114 -6.38 3.91 -8.76
C THR A 114 -6.57 5.38 -8.35
N GLY A 115 -7.60 5.66 -7.56
CA GLY A 115 -7.92 7.02 -7.13
C GLY A 115 -9.34 7.11 -6.59
N SER A 116 -10.31 6.51 -7.27
CA SER A 116 -11.64 6.26 -6.71
C SER A 116 -11.53 5.14 -5.69
N LEU A 117 -11.77 5.45 -4.41
CA LEU A 117 -11.64 4.50 -3.31
C LEU A 117 -12.51 3.26 -3.53
N GLY A 118 -12.03 2.10 -3.09
CA GLY A 118 -12.69 0.82 -3.25
C GLY A 118 -12.45 0.13 -4.61
N HIS A 119 -11.98 0.82 -5.66
CA HIS A 119 -11.89 0.25 -7.02
C HIS A 119 -10.64 -0.61 -7.26
N GLY A 120 -9.57 -0.44 -6.50
CA GLY A 120 -8.38 -1.30 -6.61
C GLY A 120 -8.64 -2.72 -6.13
N ILE A 121 -9.59 -2.89 -5.20
CA ILE A 121 -9.89 -4.17 -4.55
C ILE A 121 -10.49 -5.17 -5.55
N PRO A 122 -11.59 -4.85 -6.29
CA PRO A 122 -12.15 -5.76 -7.29
C PRO A 122 -11.18 -6.01 -8.45
N TYR A 123 -10.29 -5.07 -8.79
CA TYR A 123 -9.26 -5.32 -9.81
C TYR A 123 -8.31 -6.44 -9.36
N ALA A 124 -7.77 -6.37 -8.13
CA ALA A 124 -6.89 -7.41 -7.59
C ALA A 124 -7.63 -8.76 -7.44
N ALA A 125 -8.90 -8.75 -7.04
CA ALA A 125 -9.73 -9.95 -6.96
C ALA A 125 -9.97 -10.58 -8.35
N GLY A 126 -10.23 -9.74 -9.37
CA GLY A 126 -10.37 -10.18 -10.77
C GLY A 126 -9.07 -10.78 -11.31
N TRP A 127 -7.91 -10.19 -10.98
CA TRP A 127 -6.61 -10.74 -11.31
C TRP A 127 -6.40 -12.11 -10.67
N ALA A 128 -6.64 -12.23 -9.35
CA ALA A 128 -6.54 -13.50 -8.62
C ALA A 128 -7.44 -14.59 -9.22
N LEU A 129 -8.69 -14.23 -9.56
CA LEU A 129 -9.62 -15.14 -10.24
C LEU A 129 -9.08 -15.59 -11.60
N ALA A 130 -8.52 -14.67 -12.39
CA ALA A 130 -7.93 -15.02 -13.68
C ALA A 130 -6.73 -15.96 -13.54
N GLN A 131 -5.86 -15.76 -12.54
CA GLN A 131 -4.75 -16.67 -12.26
C GLN A 131 -5.25 -18.06 -11.81
N LYS A 132 -6.26 -18.08 -10.94
CA LYS A 132 -6.93 -19.33 -10.56
C LYS A 132 -7.48 -20.09 -11.77
N MET A 133 -8.15 -19.39 -12.68
CA MET A 133 -8.69 -20.00 -13.91
C MET A 133 -7.61 -20.52 -14.86
N LYS A 134 -6.46 -19.84 -14.90
CA LYS A 134 -5.27 -20.28 -15.67
C LYS A 134 -4.51 -21.43 -15.00
N GLY A 135 -4.81 -21.74 -13.72
CA GLY A 135 -4.09 -22.74 -12.94
C GLY A 135 -2.67 -22.32 -12.52
N THR A 136 -2.38 -21.03 -12.50
CA THR A 136 -1.10 -20.51 -11.98
C THR A 136 -1.16 -20.29 -10.47
N LYS A 137 0.00 -19.97 -9.87
CA LYS A 137 0.10 -19.65 -8.44
C LYS A 137 0.06 -18.14 -8.16
N GLY A 138 -0.19 -17.31 -9.18
CA GLY A 138 -0.19 -15.87 -9.07
C GLY A 138 -1.24 -15.34 -8.10
N LEU A 139 -0.88 -14.27 -7.39
CA LEU A 139 -1.70 -13.66 -6.37
C LEU A 139 -2.30 -12.33 -6.85
N GLY A 140 -3.47 -12.01 -6.31
CA GLY A 140 -3.98 -10.65 -6.27
C GLY A 140 -3.73 -10.06 -4.89
N ILE A 141 -2.72 -9.20 -4.77
CA ILE A 141 -2.40 -8.49 -3.52
C ILE A 141 -2.92 -7.05 -3.66
N VAL A 142 -3.75 -6.62 -2.72
CA VAL A 142 -4.24 -5.25 -2.67
C VAL A 142 -3.92 -4.61 -1.33
N ILE A 143 -3.45 -3.36 -1.37
CA ILE A 143 -3.17 -2.54 -0.20
C ILE A 143 -4.15 -1.37 -0.22
N GLY A 144 -5.08 -1.38 0.74
CA GLY A 144 -6.09 -0.35 0.93
C GLY A 144 -5.92 0.38 2.25
N GLY A 145 -6.85 1.28 2.57
CA GLY A 145 -6.90 2.00 3.84
C GLY A 145 -8.15 1.64 4.64
N ASP A 146 -8.11 1.87 5.95
CA ASP A 146 -9.25 1.70 6.84
C ASP A 146 -10.42 2.64 6.47
N GLY A 147 -10.13 3.92 6.16
CA GLY A 147 -11.15 4.84 5.65
C GLY A 147 -11.76 4.40 4.31
N GLU A 148 -11.00 3.70 3.46
CA GLU A 148 -11.49 3.15 2.19
C GLU A 148 -12.54 2.06 2.40
N LEU A 149 -12.52 1.36 3.54
CA LEU A 149 -13.53 0.34 3.88
C LEU A 149 -14.94 0.92 4.13
N GLN A 150 -15.09 2.24 4.13
CA GLN A 150 -16.41 2.90 4.13
C GLN A 150 -17.10 2.77 2.77
N GLU A 151 -16.36 2.45 1.69
CA GLU A 151 -16.92 2.19 0.37
C GLU A 151 -17.57 0.79 0.32
N GLY A 152 -18.82 0.74 -0.16
CA GLY A 152 -19.58 -0.52 -0.28
C GLY A 152 -18.88 -1.56 -1.16
N LEU A 153 -18.21 -1.09 -2.21
CA LEU A 153 -17.50 -1.95 -3.18
C LEU A 153 -16.43 -2.85 -2.54
N CYS A 154 -15.84 -2.42 -1.40
CA CYS A 154 -14.89 -3.25 -0.64
C CYS A 154 -15.57 -4.54 -0.14
N TRP A 155 -16.78 -4.42 0.39
CA TRP A 155 -17.53 -5.52 0.98
C TRP A 155 -18.24 -6.38 -0.09
N GLU A 156 -18.74 -5.76 -1.16
CA GLU A 156 -19.22 -6.47 -2.34
C GLU A 156 -18.14 -7.37 -2.93
N THR A 157 -16.90 -6.84 -3.03
CA THR A 157 -15.75 -7.63 -3.49
C THR A 157 -15.44 -8.76 -2.52
N ALA A 158 -15.45 -8.52 -1.21
CA ALA A 158 -15.20 -9.56 -0.20
C ALA A 158 -16.20 -10.70 -0.33
N GLN A 159 -17.48 -10.39 -0.57
CA GLN A 159 -18.53 -11.39 -0.81
C GLN A 159 -18.25 -12.23 -2.07
N ILE A 160 -17.83 -11.58 -3.17
CA ILE A 160 -17.51 -12.28 -4.43
C ILE A 160 -16.29 -13.15 -4.25
N VAL A 161 -15.24 -12.68 -3.57
CA VAL A 161 -14.02 -13.43 -3.27
C VAL A 161 -14.35 -14.73 -2.53
N GLN A 162 -15.22 -14.66 -1.54
CA GLN A 162 -15.71 -15.85 -0.82
C GLN A 162 -16.53 -16.75 -1.73
N ALA A 163 -17.54 -16.20 -2.41
CA ALA A 163 -18.46 -16.98 -3.26
C ALA A 163 -17.75 -17.73 -4.38
N GLN A 164 -16.69 -17.14 -4.95
CA GLN A 164 -15.88 -17.72 -6.01
C GLN A 164 -14.68 -18.53 -5.48
N SER A 165 -14.54 -18.66 -4.15
CA SER A 165 -13.41 -19.34 -3.50
C SER A 165 -12.05 -18.87 -4.05
N ILE A 166 -11.83 -17.55 -4.10
CA ILE A 166 -10.59 -16.94 -4.60
C ILE A 166 -9.56 -16.94 -3.46
N THR A 167 -8.88 -18.06 -3.26
CA THR A 167 -7.95 -18.27 -2.13
C THR A 167 -6.59 -17.60 -2.33
N ASN A 168 -6.24 -17.26 -3.57
CA ASN A 168 -5.04 -16.54 -3.96
C ASN A 168 -5.22 -15.00 -3.93
N PHE A 169 -6.09 -14.51 -3.05
CA PHE A 169 -6.34 -13.09 -2.82
C PHE A 169 -5.87 -12.68 -1.42
N VAL A 170 -5.07 -11.61 -1.35
CA VAL A 170 -4.54 -11.05 -0.10
C VAL A 170 -4.92 -9.57 -0.02
N TYR A 171 -5.71 -9.20 0.98
CA TYR A 171 -6.08 -7.81 1.24
C TYR A 171 -5.32 -7.29 2.46
N ILE A 172 -4.45 -6.31 2.26
CA ILE A 172 -3.71 -5.62 3.32
C ILE A 172 -4.40 -4.29 3.59
N VAL A 173 -4.86 -4.09 4.81
CA VAL A 173 -5.51 -2.85 5.25
C VAL A 173 -4.51 -2.02 6.07
N ASP A 174 -4.15 -0.85 5.57
CA ASP A 174 -3.38 0.17 6.31
C ASP A 174 -4.30 0.84 7.34
N CYS A 175 -4.29 0.32 8.57
CA CYS A 175 -5.12 0.75 9.69
C CYS A 175 -4.43 1.90 10.44
N ASN A 176 -4.38 3.09 9.82
CA ASN A 176 -3.74 4.26 10.41
C ASN A 176 -4.71 5.19 11.16
N GLY A 177 -6.00 4.87 11.19
CA GLY A 177 -7.05 5.59 11.91
C GLY A 177 -7.42 6.96 11.35
N GLY A 178 -6.78 7.42 10.28
CA GLY A 178 -6.98 8.76 9.76
C GLY A 178 -7.39 8.80 8.30
N GLN A 179 -8.36 9.65 7.98
CA GLN A 179 -8.78 9.93 6.61
C GLN A 179 -8.66 11.43 6.29
N ASN A 180 -9.26 11.89 5.18
CA ASN A 180 -9.12 13.28 4.73
C ASN A 180 -9.63 14.29 5.77
N ASP A 181 -10.80 14.06 6.33
CA ASP A 181 -11.55 15.04 7.13
C ASP A 181 -11.42 14.79 8.64
N GLY A 182 -10.54 13.89 9.08
CA GLY A 182 -10.34 13.59 10.50
C GLY A 182 -10.03 12.13 10.81
N TYR A 183 -10.40 11.69 11.98
CA TYR A 183 -10.27 10.27 12.36
C TYR A 183 -11.43 9.44 11.78
N VAL A 184 -11.11 8.21 11.37
CA VAL A 184 -12.11 7.26 10.85
C VAL A 184 -13.23 7.04 11.86
N ASP A 185 -12.90 6.93 13.15
CA ASP A 185 -13.87 6.68 14.22
C ASP A 185 -14.82 7.86 14.49
N ASP A 186 -14.41 9.08 14.15
CA ASP A 186 -15.24 10.28 14.35
C ASP A 186 -16.20 10.52 13.16
N ILE A 187 -15.79 10.11 11.96
CA ILE A 187 -16.55 10.39 10.73
C ILE A 187 -17.54 9.26 10.43
N SER A 188 -17.06 8.04 10.30
CA SER A 188 -17.90 6.85 10.05
C SER A 188 -17.17 5.61 10.57
N PRO A 189 -17.36 5.25 11.85
CA PRO A 189 -16.59 4.20 12.48
C PRO A 189 -16.84 2.83 11.87
N ILE A 190 -15.78 2.16 11.47
CA ILE A 190 -15.81 0.77 11.00
C ILE A 190 -15.20 -0.10 12.09
N ARG A 191 -16.02 -0.48 13.04
CA ARG A 191 -15.62 -1.31 14.18
C ARG A 191 -15.58 -2.79 13.82
N ASN A 192 -14.81 -3.56 14.60
CA ASN A 192 -14.77 -5.02 14.51
C ASN A 192 -14.34 -5.52 13.13
N LEU A 193 -13.30 -4.92 12.54
CA LEU A 193 -12.80 -5.29 11.22
C LEU A 193 -12.46 -6.78 11.11
N ARG A 194 -11.84 -7.38 12.16
CA ARG A 194 -11.55 -8.81 12.21
C ARG A 194 -12.81 -9.62 11.98
N GLN A 195 -13.85 -9.41 12.80
CA GLN A 195 -15.10 -10.16 12.72
C GLN A 195 -15.82 -9.94 11.38
N ARG A 196 -15.73 -8.74 10.81
CA ARG A 196 -16.31 -8.45 9.49
C ARG A 196 -15.64 -9.28 8.40
N PHE A 197 -14.31 -9.28 8.31
CA PHE A 197 -13.59 -10.09 7.32
C PHE A 197 -13.76 -11.59 7.58
N GLU A 198 -13.77 -12.05 8.83
CA GLU A 198 -14.05 -13.44 9.19
C GLU A 198 -15.46 -13.87 8.74
N ALA A 199 -16.46 -12.99 8.87
CA ALA A 199 -17.84 -13.25 8.38
C ALA A 199 -17.91 -13.38 6.85
N PHE A 200 -16.99 -12.72 6.12
CA PHE A 200 -16.81 -12.93 4.68
C PHE A 200 -15.85 -14.10 4.35
N GLY A 201 -15.53 -14.96 5.32
CA GLY A 201 -14.74 -16.17 5.10
C GLY A 201 -13.23 -15.97 5.01
N PHE A 202 -12.71 -14.79 5.30
CA PHE A 202 -11.26 -14.55 5.29
C PHE A 202 -10.55 -15.15 6.50
N VAL A 203 -9.29 -15.55 6.31
CA VAL A 203 -8.33 -15.68 7.41
C VAL A 203 -7.83 -14.28 7.72
N VAL A 204 -7.95 -13.86 8.98
CA VAL A 204 -7.54 -12.53 9.40
C VAL A 204 -6.26 -12.60 10.21
N LYS A 205 -5.24 -11.84 9.78
CA LYS A 205 -4.00 -11.60 10.51
C LYS A 205 -3.97 -10.15 11.00
N GLU A 206 -3.54 -9.91 12.22
CA GLU A 206 -3.28 -8.57 12.75
C GLU A 206 -1.80 -8.43 13.03
N ILE A 207 -1.19 -7.37 12.52
CA ILE A 207 0.25 -7.13 12.62
C ILE A 207 0.56 -5.68 12.99
N ASP A 208 1.77 -5.43 13.49
CA ASP A 208 2.37 -4.11 13.45
C ASP A 208 2.79 -3.82 12.00
N GLY A 209 2.16 -2.84 11.37
CA GLY A 209 2.40 -2.47 9.98
C GLY A 209 3.72 -1.71 9.74
N HIS A 210 4.56 -1.58 10.78
CA HIS A 210 5.91 -1.01 10.71
C HIS A 210 7.01 -2.01 11.05
N GLN A 211 6.66 -3.26 11.42
CA GLN A 211 7.62 -4.34 11.62
C GLN A 211 7.77 -5.14 10.33
N LEU A 212 8.91 -4.97 9.66
CA LEU A 212 9.14 -5.56 8.32
C LEU A 212 9.11 -7.08 8.35
N GLU A 213 9.58 -7.70 9.43
CA GLU A 213 9.53 -9.14 9.66
C GLU A 213 8.08 -9.64 9.66
N ASP A 214 7.20 -8.96 10.42
CA ASP A 214 5.78 -9.30 10.50
C ASP A 214 5.07 -9.12 9.14
N ILE A 215 5.40 -8.02 8.44
CA ILE A 215 4.84 -7.72 7.13
C ILE A 215 5.19 -8.85 6.15
N VAL A 216 6.47 -9.16 5.97
CA VAL A 216 6.90 -10.17 5.00
C VAL A 216 6.41 -11.57 5.35
N ALA A 217 6.32 -11.91 6.63
CA ALA A 217 5.80 -13.19 7.08
C ALA A 217 4.28 -13.32 6.92
N SER A 218 3.55 -12.20 6.99
CA SER A 218 2.09 -12.21 6.91
C SER A 218 1.55 -12.35 5.49
N ILE A 219 2.27 -11.85 4.47
CA ILE A 219 1.81 -11.83 3.07
C ILE A 219 2.00 -13.21 2.44
N GLU A 220 1.19 -14.16 2.87
CA GLU A 220 1.13 -15.51 2.33
C GLU A 220 -0.32 -15.92 2.06
N PRO A 221 -0.61 -16.56 0.92
CA PRO A 221 -1.94 -17.08 0.66
C PRO A 221 -2.25 -18.21 1.63
N HIS A 222 -3.52 -18.40 1.92
CA HIS A 222 -4.01 -19.57 2.66
C HIS A 222 -4.58 -20.59 1.64
N PRO A 223 -4.37 -21.91 1.83
CA PRO A 223 -4.77 -22.90 0.83
C PRO A 223 -6.28 -22.94 0.55
N GLU A 224 -7.09 -22.60 1.53
CA GLU A 224 -8.55 -22.77 1.47
C GLU A 224 -9.35 -21.46 1.53
N ARG A 225 -8.75 -20.36 1.94
CA ARG A 225 -9.47 -19.09 2.20
C ARG A 225 -8.67 -17.88 1.75
N PRO A 226 -9.32 -16.78 1.35
CA PRO A 226 -8.64 -15.50 1.16
C PRO A 226 -8.06 -14.99 2.48
N VAL A 227 -7.07 -14.10 2.39
CA VAL A 227 -6.39 -13.53 3.56
C VAL A 227 -6.67 -12.03 3.65
N ALA A 228 -7.02 -11.56 4.84
CA ALA A 228 -7.03 -10.14 5.20
C ALA A 228 -5.96 -9.87 6.26
N ILE A 229 -5.12 -8.87 6.03
CA ILE A 229 -4.07 -8.45 6.95
C ILE A 229 -4.44 -7.06 7.47
N LEU A 230 -4.78 -6.96 8.74
CA LEU A 230 -5.04 -5.68 9.40
C LEU A 230 -3.71 -5.17 9.96
N ALA A 231 -3.05 -4.30 9.22
CA ALA A 231 -1.76 -3.74 9.58
C ALA A 231 -1.96 -2.44 10.36
N ARG A 232 -1.66 -2.44 11.65
CA ARG A 232 -1.70 -1.24 12.49
C ARG A 232 -0.52 -0.36 12.14
N THR A 233 -0.80 0.84 11.65
CA THR A 233 0.18 1.81 11.19
C THR A 233 -0.04 3.17 11.84
N ILE A 234 0.91 4.07 11.62
CA ILE A 234 0.84 5.45 12.10
C ILE A 234 0.84 6.36 10.89
N LYS A 235 -0.22 7.15 10.70
CA LYS A 235 -0.27 8.19 9.67
C LYS A 235 0.89 9.17 9.87
N GLY A 236 1.66 9.45 8.81
CA GLY A 236 2.83 10.33 8.90
C GLY A 236 4.08 9.71 9.52
N LYS A 237 4.19 8.37 9.60
CA LYS A 237 5.29 7.61 10.23
C LYS A 237 6.68 8.07 9.79
N GLY A 238 7.56 8.31 10.77
CA GLY A 238 8.94 8.75 10.57
C GLY A 238 9.12 10.26 10.59
N VAL A 239 8.03 11.05 10.60
CA VAL A 239 8.07 12.51 10.72
C VAL A 239 7.27 12.92 11.94
N ALA A 240 7.95 13.20 13.06
CA ALA A 240 7.33 13.48 14.35
C ALA A 240 6.25 14.58 14.31
N ALA A 241 6.37 15.57 13.40
CA ALA A 241 5.37 16.61 13.23
C ALA A 241 4.08 16.14 12.54
N LEU A 242 4.09 14.97 11.91
CA LEU A 242 2.98 14.41 11.16
C LEU A 242 2.40 13.16 11.82
N GLU A 243 3.17 12.46 12.67
CA GLU A 243 2.76 11.18 13.27
C GLU A 243 1.44 11.31 14.04
N GLY A 244 0.48 10.47 13.67
CA GLY A 244 -0.83 10.38 14.32
C GLY A 244 -1.76 11.57 14.08
N ASN A 245 -1.33 12.59 13.31
CA ASN A 245 -2.16 13.75 13.02
C ASN A 245 -3.00 13.51 11.75
N PRO A 246 -4.34 13.46 11.82
CA PRO A 246 -5.20 13.29 10.65
C PRO A 246 -5.06 14.44 9.65
N GLU A 247 -4.76 15.69 10.11
CA GLU A 247 -4.53 16.85 9.24
C GLU A 247 -3.28 16.71 8.36
N SER A 248 -2.40 15.72 8.64
CA SER A 248 -1.26 15.40 7.78
C SER A 248 -1.65 14.73 6.45
N HIS A 249 -2.94 14.67 6.12
CA HIS A 249 -3.43 13.95 4.93
C HIS A 249 -2.76 14.47 3.65
N TYR A 250 -2.74 15.77 3.45
CA TYR A 250 -2.09 16.42 2.30
C TYR A 250 -1.20 17.57 2.77
N ALA A 251 0.02 17.67 2.22
CA ALA A 251 0.90 18.80 2.50
C ALA A 251 1.74 19.20 1.29
N LYS A 252 1.99 20.50 1.21
CA LYS A 252 3.05 21.10 0.44
C LYS A 252 4.02 21.75 1.43
N ILE A 253 5.27 21.28 1.44
CA ILE A 253 6.26 21.70 2.44
C ILE A 253 7.42 22.49 1.79
N PRO A 254 8.00 23.47 2.47
CA PRO A 254 9.20 24.17 1.99
C PRO A 254 10.39 23.19 1.90
N LYS A 255 11.26 23.34 0.90
CA LYS A 255 12.49 22.53 0.74
C LYS A 255 13.38 22.50 1.99
N LYS A 256 13.46 23.61 2.75
CA LYS A 256 14.20 23.68 4.01
C LYS A 256 13.62 22.74 5.08
N LEU A 257 12.31 22.59 5.13
CA LEU A 257 11.62 21.68 6.06
C LEU A 257 11.82 20.23 5.62
N ALA A 258 11.69 19.95 4.32
CA ALA A 258 11.98 18.64 3.74
C ALA A 258 13.40 18.15 4.10
N TYR A 259 14.40 19.03 3.93
CA TYR A 259 15.78 18.70 4.32
C TYR A 259 15.89 18.31 5.81
N ARG A 260 15.27 19.09 6.72
CA ARG A 260 15.29 18.80 8.16
C ARG A 260 14.67 17.45 8.49
N TRP A 261 13.51 17.14 7.88
CA TRP A 261 12.83 15.87 8.12
C TRP A 261 13.63 14.69 7.61
N LYS A 262 14.26 14.82 6.43
CA LYS A 262 15.13 13.75 5.90
C LYS A 262 16.36 13.47 6.76
N VAL A 263 16.95 14.50 7.36
CA VAL A 263 18.07 14.31 8.32
C VAL A 263 17.61 13.57 9.56
N GLY A 264 16.38 13.79 10.01
CA GLY A 264 15.80 13.08 11.16
C GLY A 264 15.46 11.61 10.91
N LEU A 265 15.49 11.14 9.65
CA LEU A 265 15.26 9.75 9.26
C LEU A 265 16.57 8.93 9.19
N SER A 266 17.74 9.56 9.40
CA SER A 266 19.05 8.93 9.31
C SER A 266 19.37 8.01 10.49
#